data_86135f19035b4fa22fefda0cc7616f49
#
_entry.id   86135f19035b4fa22fefda0cc7616f49
#
_cell.length_a   1.000
_cell.length_b   1.000
_cell.length_c   1.000
_cell.angle_alpha   90.00
_cell.angle_beta   90.00
_cell.angle_gamma   90.00
#
_symmetry.space_group_name_H-M   'P 1'
#
loop_
_entity.id
_entity.type
_entity.pdbx_description
1 polymer ?
#
loop_
_entity_poly.entity_id
_entity_poly.type
_entity_poly.pdbx_seq_one_letter_code
_entity_poly.pdbx_strand_id
1 'polypeptide(L)'
;MQSGKIGHFDVRFVKERIFMKTLKDLGDLKGKRVLVRADFNVPLDGTTITDDGRIKAALPTIKALREQGAKVILMAHLGRPKGKVVPELSLAPVAARLGELLGITVPLAADTYGEDAQAKVAAMNDGDVVLLQNVRFNPEETSKDPEERATYAKKIAALGEVFVSD
;
A
#
# COMPACT_ATOMS: atom_id res chain seq x y z
N MET A 1 19.11 -15.59 3.62
CA MET A 1 18.54 -15.94 2.77
C MET A 1 18.11 -15.03 1.70
N GLN A 2 17.28 -14.75 1.30
CA GLN A 2 16.67 -14.29 0.12
C GLN A 2 16.47 -12.79 0.07
N SER A 3 17.25 -12.03 0.83
CA SER A 3 17.12 -10.58 0.85
C SER A 3 17.27 -9.97 -0.54
N GLY A 4 18.19 -10.52 -1.35
CA GLY A 4 18.36 -10.06 -2.71
C GLY A 4 17.12 -10.24 -3.58
N LYS A 5 16.34 -11.30 -3.31
CA LYS A 5 15.12 -11.54 -4.05
C LYS A 5 14.00 -10.61 -3.65
N ILE A 6 13.97 -10.23 -2.38
CA ILE A 6 13.03 -9.20 -1.93
C ILE A 6 13.32 -7.90 -2.66
N GLY A 7 14.60 -7.57 -2.81
CA GLY A 7 14.98 -6.38 -3.57
C GLY A 7 14.57 -6.40 -5.03
N HIS A 8 14.41 -7.58 -5.61
CA HIS A 8 13.92 -7.71 -6.98
C HIS A 8 12.41 -7.68 -7.10
N PHE A 9 11.71 -7.66 -5.98
CA PHE A 9 10.30 -7.40 -5.95
C PHE A 9 9.47 -8.42 -6.72
N ASP A 10 9.73 -9.70 -6.49
CA ASP A 10 8.87 -10.75 -7.01
C ASP A 10 7.64 -10.85 -6.11
N VAL A 11 6.54 -10.28 -6.56
CA VAL A 11 5.30 -10.21 -5.80
C VAL A 11 4.82 -11.60 -5.38
N ARG A 12 4.90 -12.56 -6.27
CA ARG A 12 4.43 -13.91 -5.94
C ARG A 12 5.29 -14.55 -4.86
N PHE A 13 6.60 -14.41 -5.00
CA PHE A 13 7.54 -14.95 -4.03
C PHE A 13 7.32 -14.36 -2.65
N VAL A 14 7.19 -13.03 -2.58
CA VAL A 14 6.98 -12.35 -1.30
C VAL A 14 5.64 -12.75 -0.69
N LYS A 15 4.58 -12.81 -1.51
CA LYS A 15 3.26 -13.22 -1.05
C LYS A 15 3.28 -14.61 -0.43
N GLU A 16 3.91 -15.56 -1.11
CA GLU A 16 4.01 -16.93 -0.60
C GLU A 16 4.82 -16.98 0.70
N ARG A 17 5.91 -16.24 0.76
CA ARG A 17 6.75 -16.18 1.95
C ARG A 17 5.99 -15.59 3.14
N ILE A 18 5.23 -14.52 2.92
CA ILE A 18 4.44 -13.90 3.98
C ILE A 18 3.35 -14.85 4.47
N PHE A 19 2.72 -15.59 3.56
CA PHE A 19 1.71 -16.57 3.93
C PHE A 19 2.25 -17.66 4.83
N MET A 20 3.48 -18.11 4.57
CA MET A 20 4.08 -19.22 5.30
C MET A 20 4.88 -18.79 6.51
N LYS A 21 5.15 -17.51 6.65
CA LYS A 21 6.00 -16.97 7.71
C LYS A 21 5.34 -15.79 8.39
N THR A 22 5.76 -15.51 9.61
CA THR A 22 5.30 -14.32 10.33
C THR A 22 6.10 -13.10 9.87
N LEU A 23 5.61 -11.92 10.20
CA LEU A 23 6.33 -10.68 9.89
C LEU A 23 7.71 -10.62 10.56
N LYS A 24 7.90 -11.38 11.65
CA LYS A 24 9.19 -11.46 12.34
C LYS A 24 10.28 -12.05 11.45
N ASP A 25 9.89 -12.90 10.51
CA ASP A 25 10.84 -13.56 9.61
C ASP A 25 11.40 -12.62 8.55
N LEU A 26 10.88 -11.40 8.43
CA LEU A 26 11.40 -10.40 7.53
C LEU A 26 12.65 -9.69 8.06
N GLY A 27 13.05 -9.99 9.29
CA GLY A 27 14.21 -9.39 9.94
C GLY A 27 13.90 -8.05 10.57
N ASP A 28 14.91 -7.21 10.73
CA ASP A 28 14.76 -5.90 11.34
C ASP A 28 14.13 -4.93 10.35
N LEU A 29 12.93 -4.46 10.66
CA LEU A 29 12.17 -3.55 9.81
C LEU A 29 12.27 -2.09 10.26
N LYS A 30 12.99 -1.82 11.34
CA LYS A 30 13.10 -0.44 11.85
C LYS A 30 13.67 0.49 10.79
N GLY A 31 12.93 1.56 10.52
CA GLY A 31 13.33 2.55 9.50
C GLY A 31 13.18 2.07 8.06
N LYS A 32 12.74 0.84 7.85
CA LYS A 32 12.56 0.30 6.51
C LYS A 32 11.23 0.74 5.91
N ARG A 33 11.25 1.02 4.63
CA ARG A 33 10.02 1.34 3.88
C ARG A 33 9.38 0.04 3.45
N VAL A 34 8.23 -0.25 4.02
CA VAL A 34 7.48 -1.48 3.74
C VAL A 34 6.24 -1.13 2.92
N LEU A 35 6.21 -1.63 1.71
CA LEU A 35 5.09 -1.42 0.79
C LEU A 35 4.08 -2.55 1.02
N VAL A 36 2.86 -2.19 1.41
CA VAL A 36 1.82 -3.15 1.76
C VAL A 36 0.66 -3.03 0.77
N ARG A 37 0.35 -4.11 0.08
CA ARG A 37 -0.86 -4.18 -0.73
C ARG A 37 -1.99 -4.69 0.14
N ALA A 38 -2.99 -3.85 0.37
CA ALA A 38 -4.13 -4.18 1.22
C ALA A 38 -5.43 -4.20 0.40
N ASP A 39 -6.45 -4.84 0.94
CA ASP A 39 -7.77 -4.83 0.35
C ASP A 39 -8.61 -3.74 1.03
N PHE A 40 -8.73 -2.61 0.36
CA PHE A 40 -9.54 -1.48 0.82
C PHE A 40 -10.70 -1.20 -0.13
N ASN A 41 -11.11 -2.19 -0.90
CA ASN A 41 -12.25 -2.07 -1.81
C ASN A 41 -13.55 -2.17 -1.01
N VAL A 42 -13.83 -1.12 -0.25
CA VAL A 42 -14.99 -1.05 0.64
C VAL A 42 -16.22 -0.52 -0.07
N PRO A 43 -17.43 -0.92 0.34
CA PRO A 43 -18.64 -0.35 -0.21
C PRO A 43 -18.81 1.10 0.24
N LEU A 44 -19.27 1.94 -0.69
CA LEU A 44 -19.49 3.37 -0.45
C LEU A 44 -20.92 3.75 -0.78
N ASP A 45 -21.44 4.70 -0.01
CA ASP A 45 -22.64 5.45 -0.37
C ASP A 45 -22.16 6.89 -0.60
N GLY A 46 -22.04 7.27 -1.88
CA GLY A 46 -21.34 8.50 -2.22
C GLY A 46 -19.86 8.40 -1.82
N THR A 47 -19.44 9.20 -0.85
CA THR A 47 -18.09 9.14 -0.28
C THR A 47 -18.09 8.58 1.14
N THR A 48 -19.22 8.05 1.61
CA THR A 48 -19.34 7.48 2.95
C THR A 48 -19.10 5.98 2.90
N ILE A 49 -18.17 5.49 3.73
CA ILE A 49 -17.92 4.06 3.86
C ILE A 49 -19.07 3.43 4.64
N THR A 50 -19.75 2.46 4.02
CA THR A 50 -20.89 1.77 4.66
C THR A 50 -20.47 0.52 5.42
N ASP A 51 -19.29 -0.05 5.11
CA ASP A 51 -18.74 -1.20 5.81
C ASP A 51 -17.22 -1.09 5.79
N ASP A 52 -16.59 -0.97 6.95
CA ASP A 52 -15.15 -0.83 7.10
C ASP A 52 -14.45 -2.13 7.48
N GLY A 53 -15.12 -3.26 7.35
CA GLY A 53 -14.57 -4.57 7.75
C GLY A 53 -13.24 -4.90 7.10
N ARG A 54 -13.07 -4.56 5.82
CA ARG A 54 -11.81 -4.80 5.12
C ARG A 54 -10.66 -3.93 5.64
N ILE A 55 -10.97 -2.70 6.02
CA ILE A 55 -9.98 -1.81 6.62
C ILE A 55 -9.55 -2.37 7.98
N LYS A 56 -10.52 -2.78 8.80
CA LYS A 56 -10.24 -3.39 10.10
C LYS A 56 -9.43 -4.67 9.97
N ALA A 57 -9.68 -5.46 8.92
CA ALA A 57 -8.95 -6.71 8.68
C ALA A 57 -7.46 -6.46 8.40
N ALA A 58 -7.09 -5.31 7.88
CA ALA A 58 -5.70 -4.96 7.60
C ALA A 58 -4.96 -4.41 8.83
N LEU A 59 -5.68 -4.01 9.87
CA LEU A 59 -5.06 -3.38 11.05
C LEU A 59 -3.99 -4.23 11.74
N PRO A 60 -4.18 -5.56 11.93
CA PRO A 60 -3.13 -6.35 12.59
C PRO A 60 -1.78 -6.26 11.89
N THR A 61 -1.76 -6.35 10.57
CA THR A 61 -0.53 -6.23 9.79
C THR A 61 0.07 -4.84 9.91
N ILE A 62 -0.76 -3.80 9.76
CA ILE A 62 -0.30 -2.42 9.85
C ILE A 62 0.28 -2.13 11.24
N LYS A 63 -0.41 -2.53 12.29
CA LYS A 63 0.04 -2.31 13.66
C LYS A 63 1.33 -3.06 13.96
N ALA A 64 1.44 -4.30 13.50
CA ALA A 64 2.66 -5.10 13.71
C ALA A 64 3.87 -4.45 13.04
N LEU A 65 3.70 -3.93 11.83
CA LEU A 65 4.78 -3.24 11.12
C LEU A 65 5.17 -1.95 11.83
N ARG A 66 4.19 -1.18 12.28
CA ARG A 66 4.44 0.06 13.03
C ARG A 66 5.19 -0.19 14.33
N GLU A 67 4.83 -1.26 15.05
CA GLU A 67 5.50 -1.62 16.29
C GLU A 67 6.97 -1.95 16.07
N GLN A 68 7.32 -2.43 14.89
CA GLN A 68 8.71 -2.70 14.52
C GLN A 68 9.45 -1.45 14.03
N GLY A 69 8.80 -0.31 14.01
CA GLY A 69 9.40 0.94 13.56
C GLY A 69 9.45 1.08 12.05
N ALA A 70 8.70 0.28 11.31
CA ALA A 70 8.67 0.36 9.85
C ALA A 70 7.94 1.62 9.38
N LYS A 71 8.31 2.08 8.20
CA LYS A 71 7.57 3.13 7.47
C LYS A 71 6.59 2.41 6.56
N VAL A 72 5.30 2.50 6.85
CA VAL A 72 4.28 1.71 6.17
C VAL A 72 3.69 2.49 5.02
N ILE A 73 3.81 1.96 3.81
CA ILE A 73 3.28 2.56 2.59
C ILE A 73 2.20 1.63 2.07
N LEU A 74 0.94 2.07 2.15
CA LEU A 74 -0.20 1.25 1.76
C LEU A 74 -0.59 1.52 0.31
N MET A 75 -0.88 0.46 -0.43
CA MET A 75 -1.41 0.56 -1.79
C MET A 75 -2.64 -0.30 -1.92
N ALA A 76 -3.65 0.21 -2.60
CA ALA A 76 -4.93 -0.48 -2.75
C ALA A 76 -5.72 0.08 -3.91
N HIS A 77 -6.76 -0.67 -4.32
CA HIS A 77 -7.71 -0.17 -5.30
C HIS A 77 -9.09 0.00 -4.67
N LEU A 78 -9.92 0.79 -5.31
CA LEU A 78 -11.30 1.03 -4.92
C LEU A 78 -12.13 1.14 -6.19
N GLY A 79 -13.17 0.31 -6.30
CA GLY A 79 -14.05 0.32 -7.46
C GLY A 79 -13.35 -0.04 -8.77
N ARG A 80 -13.88 0.46 -9.87
CA ARG A 80 -13.37 0.17 -11.23
C ARG A 80 -13.22 1.45 -12.05
N PRO A 81 -12.21 2.27 -11.77
CA PRO A 81 -12.03 3.53 -12.50
C PRO A 81 -11.50 3.37 -13.92
N LYS A 82 -11.08 2.17 -14.30
CA LYS A 82 -10.64 1.84 -15.68
C LYS A 82 -9.45 2.68 -16.17
N GLY A 83 -8.48 2.90 -15.31
CA GLY A 83 -7.26 3.62 -15.67
C GLY A 83 -7.41 5.13 -15.77
N LYS A 84 -8.44 5.68 -15.15
CA LYS A 84 -8.69 7.13 -15.13
C LYS A 84 -8.84 7.61 -13.71
N VAL A 85 -8.56 8.89 -13.50
CA VAL A 85 -8.83 9.51 -12.19
C VAL A 85 -10.33 9.75 -12.09
N VAL A 86 -10.96 9.08 -11.13
CA VAL A 86 -12.38 9.23 -10.81
C VAL A 86 -12.48 9.73 -9.38
N PRO A 87 -12.82 11.00 -9.17
CA PRO A 87 -12.81 11.58 -7.81
C PRO A 87 -13.65 10.80 -6.80
N GLU A 88 -14.77 10.23 -7.21
CA GLU A 88 -15.66 9.44 -6.35
C GLU A 88 -15.01 8.13 -5.88
N LEU A 89 -13.94 7.70 -6.54
CA LEU A 89 -13.20 6.49 -6.20
C LEU A 89 -11.84 6.81 -5.58
N SER A 90 -11.64 8.03 -5.12
CA SER A 90 -10.46 8.39 -4.33
C SER A 90 -10.44 7.60 -3.03
N LEU A 91 -9.25 7.26 -2.57
CA LEU A 91 -9.06 6.59 -1.28
C LEU A 91 -9.09 7.55 -0.09
N ALA A 92 -9.47 8.81 -0.30
CA ALA A 92 -9.55 9.78 0.80
C ALA A 92 -10.41 9.32 1.98
N PRO A 93 -11.62 8.74 1.77
CA PRO A 93 -12.40 8.23 2.90
C PRO A 93 -11.70 7.11 3.64
N VAL A 94 -10.96 6.26 2.92
CA VAL A 94 -10.20 5.16 3.53
C VAL A 94 -9.06 5.70 4.38
N ALA A 95 -8.34 6.71 3.89
CA ALA A 95 -7.27 7.34 4.64
C ALA A 95 -7.79 7.96 5.95
N ALA A 96 -8.92 8.65 5.89
CA ALA A 96 -9.55 9.24 7.06
C ALA A 96 -9.95 8.17 8.08
N ARG A 97 -10.57 7.09 7.61
CA ARG A 97 -11.01 6.01 8.50
C ARG A 97 -9.83 5.27 9.14
N LEU A 98 -8.78 5.02 8.36
CA LEU A 98 -7.55 4.44 8.90
C LEU A 98 -6.96 5.30 10.00
N GLY A 99 -6.91 6.60 9.78
CA GLY A 99 -6.41 7.53 10.78
C GLY A 99 -7.18 7.45 12.08
N GLU A 100 -8.51 7.39 11.99
CA GLU A 100 -9.36 7.22 13.17
C GLU A 100 -9.07 5.92 13.91
N LEU A 101 -8.95 4.81 13.16
CA LEU A 101 -8.73 3.49 13.75
C LEU A 101 -7.35 3.34 14.35
N LEU A 102 -6.34 4.01 13.79
CA LEU A 102 -4.97 3.97 14.27
C LEU A 102 -4.65 5.07 15.29
N GLY A 103 -5.50 6.08 15.39
CA GLY A 103 -5.27 7.22 16.28
C GLY A 103 -4.14 8.14 15.78
N ILE A 104 -3.91 8.20 14.48
CA ILE A 104 -2.89 9.04 13.86
C ILE A 104 -3.43 9.68 12.59
N THR A 105 -2.66 10.60 12.02
CA THR A 105 -2.97 11.12 10.68
C THR A 105 -2.36 10.19 9.65
N VAL A 106 -3.15 9.75 8.69
CA VAL A 106 -2.68 8.96 7.54
C VAL A 106 -2.77 9.84 6.29
N PRO A 107 -1.65 10.39 5.82
CA PRO A 107 -1.67 11.19 4.59
C PRO A 107 -2.06 10.34 3.39
N LEU A 108 -2.83 10.93 2.48
CA LEU A 108 -3.14 10.34 1.19
C LEU A 108 -2.28 11.04 0.13
N ALA A 109 -1.48 10.28 -0.60
CA ALA A 109 -0.74 10.83 -1.72
C ALA A 109 -1.71 11.17 -2.85
N ALA A 110 -1.40 12.22 -3.60
CA ALA A 110 -2.22 12.64 -4.74
C ALA A 110 -2.08 11.69 -5.92
N ASP A 111 -1.03 10.90 -5.95
CA ASP A 111 -0.74 9.94 -7.01
C ASP A 111 -0.27 8.62 -6.42
N THR A 112 0.13 7.69 -7.27
CA THR A 112 0.55 6.36 -6.83
C THR A 112 2.07 6.22 -6.79
N TYR A 113 2.78 6.79 -7.73
CA TYR A 113 4.24 6.70 -7.81
C TYR A 113 4.91 7.98 -8.31
N GLY A 114 4.15 9.06 -8.39
CA GLY A 114 4.63 10.34 -8.89
C GLY A 114 5.32 11.18 -7.84
N GLU A 115 5.45 12.46 -8.12
CA GLU A 115 6.18 13.38 -7.25
C GLU A 115 5.60 13.48 -5.84
N ASP A 116 4.26 13.51 -5.74
CA ASP A 116 3.62 13.65 -4.43
C ASP A 116 3.83 12.41 -3.56
N ALA A 117 3.67 11.22 -4.16
CA ALA A 117 3.92 9.97 -3.44
C ALA A 117 5.37 9.90 -2.97
N GLN A 118 6.32 10.24 -3.85
CA GLN A 118 7.74 10.23 -3.52
C GLN A 118 8.06 11.21 -2.39
N ALA A 119 7.49 12.40 -2.43
CA ALA A 119 7.71 13.41 -1.41
C ALA A 119 7.16 12.98 -0.04
N LYS A 120 5.95 12.42 -0.02
CA LYS A 120 5.33 11.95 1.22
C LYS A 120 6.09 10.77 1.82
N VAL A 121 6.55 9.85 0.99
CA VAL A 121 7.35 8.71 1.44
C VAL A 121 8.69 9.20 2.01
N ALA A 122 9.35 10.13 1.33
CA ALA A 122 10.62 10.67 1.79
C ALA A 122 10.50 11.40 3.14
N ALA A 123 9.35 11.96 3.44
CA ALA A 123 9.09 12.68 4.68
C ALA A 123 8.68 11.78 5.85
N MET A 124 8.51 10.47 5.63
CA MET A 124 8.07 9.55 6.67
C MET A 124 9.10 9.37 7.78
N ASN A 125 8.60 9.26 9.00
CA ASN A 125 9.36 8.84 10.16
C ASN A 125 9.01 7.38 10.50
N ASP A 126 9.82 6.76 11.34
CA ASP A 126 9.59 5.38 11.77
C ASP A 126 8.19 5.27 12.41
N GLY A 127 7.44 4.26 11.98
CA GLY A 127 6.08 4.03 12.47
C GLY A 127 5.00 4.84 11.74
N ASP A 128 5.36 5.71 10.83
CA ASP A 128 4.37 6.46 10.04
C ASP A 128 3.67 5.56 9.01
N VAL A 129 2.48 6.01 8.59
CA VAL A 129 1.67 5.33 7.57
C VAL A 129 1.28 6.35 6.51
N VAL A 130 1.50 6.00 5.25
CA VAL A 130 1.06 6.79 4.09
C VAL A 130 0.21 5.88 3.20
N LEU A 131 -0.90 6.39 2.68
CA LEU A 131 -1.73 5.69 1.72
C LEU A 131 -1.53 6.30 0.34
N LEU A 132 -1.15 5.49 -0.63
CA LEU A 132 -1.06 5.92 -2.02
C LEU A 132 -2.46 6.04 -2.61
N GLN A 133 -2.63 6.88 -3.63
CA GLN A 133 -3.91 7.01 -4.30
C GLN A 133 -4.26 5.72 -5.03
N ASN A 134 -5.54 5.55 -5.33
CA ASN A 134 -6.10 4.36 -5.97
C ASN A 134 -5.22 3.87 -7.12
N VAL A 135 -4.65 2.67 -6.98
CA VAL A 135 -3.72 2.13 -7.98
C VAL A 135 -4.38 1.92 -9.33
N ARG A 136 -5.69 1.73 -9.36
CA ARG A 136 -6.43 1.54 -10.61
C ARG A 136 -6.77 2.85 -11.34
N PHE A 137 -6.36 3.99 -10.80
CA PHE A 137 -6.33 5.22 -11.58
C PHE A 137 -5.25 5.15 -12.67
N ASN A 138 -4.31 4.26 -12.53
CA ASN A 138 -3.22 4.06 -13.50
C ASN A 138 -3.61 2.98 -14.50
N PRO A 139 -3.61 3.26 -15.81
CA PRO A 139 -3.98 2.25 -16.80
C PRO A 139 -3.05 1.03 -16.79
N GLU A 140 -1.82 1.21 -16.37
CA GLU A 140 -0.82 0.13 -16.33
C GLU A 140 -1.20 -0.96 -15.33
N GLU A 141 -1.96 -0.65 -14.29
CA GLU A 141 -2.34 -1.62 -13.25
C GLU A 141 -3.10 -2.82 -13.84
N THR A 142 -3.93 -2.58 -14.83
CA THR A 142 -4.72 -3.63 -15.48
C THR A 142 -4.34 -3.85 -16.93
N SER A 143 -3.19 -3.33 -17.37
CA SER A 143 -2.71 -3.50 -18.73
C SER A 143 -2.47 -4.98 -19.03
N LYS A 144 -2.78 -5.37 -20.26
CA LYS A 144 -2.50 -6.72 -20.76
C LYS A 144 -1.06 -6.84 -21.26
N ASP A 145 -0.37 -5.73 -21.45
CA ASP A 145 1.03 -5.70 -21.89
C ASP A 145 1.94 -5.99 -20.69
N PRO A 146 2.69 -7.12 -20.70
CA PRO A 146 3.58 -7.46 -19.60
C PRO A 146 4.67 -6.42 -19.36
N GLU A 147 5.15 -5.73 -20.41
CA GLU A 147 6.19 -4.71 -20.27
C GLU A 147 5.65 -3.48 -19.54
N GLU A 148 4.44 -3.04 -19.87
CA GLU A 148 3.81 -1.92 -19.17
C GLU A 148 3.61 -2.24 -17.69
N ARG A 149 3.11 -3.44 -17.38
CA ARG A 149 2.93 -3.85 -15.99
C ARG A 149 4.26 -3.93 -15.26
N ALA A 150 5.29 -4.44 -15.90
CA ALA A 150 6.60 -4.56 -15.29
C ALA A 150 7.21 -3.19 -15.00
N THR A 151 7.10 -2.25 -15.93
CA THR A 151 7.59 -0.88 -15.74
C THR A 151 6.86 -0.19 -14.61
N TYR A 152 5.55 -0.31 -14.58
CA TYR A 152 4.71 0.24 -13.52
C TYR A 152 5.08 -0.34 -12.15
N ALA A 153 5.23 -1.67 -12.08
CA ALA A 153 5.61 -2.35 -10.85
C ALA A 153 6.96 -1.85 -10.33
N LYS A 154 7.92 -1.61 -11.21
CA LYS A 154 9.23 -1.06 -10.82
C LYS A 154 9.10 0.34 -10.23
N LYS A 155 8.23 1.17 -10.79
CA LYS A 155 8.03 2.54 -10.28
C LYS A 155 7.45 2.52 -8.87
N ILE A 156 6.47 1.66 -8.62
CA ILE A 156 5.91 1.51 -7.28
C ILE A 156 6.92 0.87 -6.34
N ALA A 157 7.63 -0.16 -6.80
CA ALA A 157 8.63 -0.85 -6.00
C ALA A 157 9.74 0.06 -5.52
N ALA A 158 10.05 1.11 -6.29
CA ALA A 158 11.06 2.08 -5.90
C ALA A 158 10.70 2.84 -4.62
N LEU A 159 9.42 2.86 -4.23
CA LEU A 159 8.97 3.51 -3.00
C LEU A 159 9.28 2.69 -1.75
N GLY A 160 9.48 1.39 -1.87
CA GLY A 160 9.67 0.52 -0.73
C GLY A 160 10.90 -0.37 -0.83
N GLU A 161 11.31 -0.91 0.31
CA GLU A 161 12.44 -1.85 0.41
C GLU A 161 11.95 -3.27 0.62
N VAL A 162 10.76 -3.42 1.19
CA VAL A 162 10.13 -4.71 1.47
C VAL A 162 8.70 -4.65 0.96
N PHE A 163 8.20 -5.76 0.44
CA PHE A 163 6.82 -5.85 -0.03
C PHE A 163 6.04 -6.89 0.76
N VAL A 164 4.85 -6.50 1.21
CA VAL A 164 3.91 -7.37 1.93
C VAL A 164 2.56 -7.35 1.21
N SER A 165 2.01 -8.51 0.94
CA SER A 165 0.64 -8.63 0.42
C SER A 165 -0.25 -9.16 1.53
N ASP A 166 -1.16 -8.31 1.96
CA ASP A 166 -2.07 -8.64 3.05
C ASP A 166 -3.41 -9.18 2.53
#